data_db799a66737ed62b50d898e2e440c64a
#
_entry.id   db799a66737ed62b50d898e2e440c64a
#
_cell.length_a   1.000
_cell.length_b   1.000
_cell.length_c   1.000
_cell.angle_alpha   90.00
_cell.angle_beta   90.00
_cell.angle_gamma   90.00
#
_symmetry.space_group_name_H-M   'P 1'
#
loop_
_entity.id
_entity.type
_entity.pdbx_description
1 polymer ?
#
loop_
_entity_poly.entity_id
_entity_poly.type
_entity_poly.pdbx_seq_one_letter_code
_entity_poly.pdbx_strand_id
1 'polypeptide(L)'
;GKIKKVPGSFASLATTLFLFFLFHILNIFPNIILFSVIIIFFISLYAVDIFIKDLTNKDPKEVVIDEFIGQSIPICLYEIAHNIPKETDQILKFYFIMFILFRIFDITKPYPVSYYDKNFKNSFGVIMDDVCAGLYVVAILVLYMIFI
;
A
#
# COMPACT_ATOMS: atom_id res chain seq x y z
N GLY A 1 7.00 1.84 -13.59
CA GLY A 1 5.70 1.82 -14.18
C GLY A 1 5.58 1.78 -15.70
N LYS A 2 6.51 1.12 -16.47
CA LYS A 2 6.38 1.04 -17.94
C LYS A 2 5.52 -0.13 -18.46
N ILE A 3 4.78 -0.80 -17.59
CA ILE A 3 3.86 -1.88 -17.96
C ILE A 3 2.56 -1.26 -18.46
N LYS A 4 2.29 -1.42 -19.74
CA LYS A 4 1.25 -0.67 -20.51
C LYS A 4 -0.21 -0.91 -20.11
N LYS A 5 -0.56 -1.90 -19.30
CA LYS A 5 -1.97 -2.22 -19.06
C LYS A 5 -2.50 -2.01 -17.63
N VAL A 6 -1.74 -2.21 -16.58
CA VAL A 6 -2.20 -2.01 -15.17
C VAL A 6 -0.98 -1.85 -14.24
N PRO A 7 -0.23 -0.73 -14.29
CA PRO A 7 1.01 -0.60 -13.54
C PRO A 7 0.80 -0.68 -12.03
N GLY A 8 -0.26 -0.07 -11.48
CA GLY A 8 -0.58 -0.09 -10.07
C GLY A 8 -0.87 -1.47 -9.51
N SER A 9 -1.68 -2.30 -10.20
CA SER A 9 -1.92 -3.67 -9.75
C SER A 9 -0.65 -4.51 -9.75
N PHE A 10 0.24 -4.26 -10.72
CA PHE A 10 1.53 -4.95 -10.76
C PHE A 10 2.46 -4.51 -9.63
N ALA A 11 2.46 -3.21 -9.32
CA ALA A 11 3.22 -2.65 -8.19
C ALA A 11 2.72 -3.20 -6.85
N SER A 12 1.41 -3.19 -6.61
CA SER A 12 0.80 -3.74 -5.40
C SER A 12 1.08 -5.24 -5.24
N LEU A 13 1.01 -6.03 -6.32
CA LEU A 13 1.34 -7.45 -6.28
C LEU A 13 2.83 -7.67 -5.97
N ALA A 14 3.72 -6.94 -6.66
CA ALA A 14 5.15 -7.00 -6.41
C ALA A 14 5.49 -6.63 -4.96
N THR A 15 4.85 -5.59 -4.41
CA THR A 15 4.98 -5.19 -3.01
C THR A 15 4.56 -6.31 -2.07
N THR A 16 3.42 -6.94 -2.33
CA THR A 16 2.90 -8.05 -1.52
C THR A 16 3.89 -9.22 -1.49
N LEU A 17 4.41 -9.63 -2.64
CA LEU A 17 5.41 -10.71 -2.74
C LEU A 17 6.75 -10.32 -2.11
N PHE A 18 7.19 -9.10 -2.29
CA PHE A 18 8.41 -8.58 -1.70
C PHE A 18 8.35 -8.56 -0.17
N LEU A 19 7.25 -8.08 0.40
CA LEU A 19 7.06 -8.07 1.85
C LEU A 19 6.94 -9.49 2.42
N PHE A 20 6.26 -10.40 1.72
CA PHE A 20 6.25 -11.82 2.10
C PHE A 20 7.67 -12.38 2.18
N PHE A 21 8.51 -12.10 1.18
CA PHE A 21 9.91 -12.50 1.17
C PHE A 21 10.70 -11.93 2.36
N LEU A 22 10.53 -10.63 2.65
CA LEU A 22 11.22 -9.98 3.77
C LEU A 22 10.83 -10.56 5.13
N PHE A 23 9.54 -10.81 5.35
CA PHE A 23 9.05 -11.29 6.65
C PHE A 23 9.24 -12.79 6.87
N HIS A 24 8.98 -13.61 5.86
CA HIS A 24 8.91 -15.07 6.02
C HIS A 24 10.14 -15.82 5.48
N ILE A 25 10.96 -15.20 4.66
CA ILE A 25 12.21 -15.81 4.16
C ILE A 25 13.42 -15.19 4.83
N LEU A 26 13.49 -13.85 4.86
CA LEU A 26 14.60 -13.15 5.52
C LEU A 26 14.37 -12.92 7.03
N ASN A 27 13.17 -13.18 7.54
CA ASN A 27 12.78 -12.98 8.95
C ASN A 27 13.10 -11.58 9.50
N ILE A 28 12.86 -10.55 8.69
CA ILE A 28 13.08 -9.16 9.10
C ILE A 28 11.92 -8.72 10.01
N PHE A 29 12.23 -8.06 11.11
CA PHE A 29 11.22 -7.57 12.04
C PHE A 29 10.26 -6.57 11.38
N PRO A 30 8.93 -6.75 11.51
CA PRO A 30 7.94 -5.89 10.87
C PRO A 30 8.05 -4.41 11.24
N ASN A 31 8.47 -4.09 12.47
CA ASN A 31 8.68 -2.72 12.93
C ASN A 31 9.76 -1.99 12.13
N ILE A 32 10.83 -2.69 11.72
CA ILE A 32 11.91 -2.12 10.91
C ILE A 32 11.38 -1.76 9.53
N ILE A 33 10.60 -2.65 8.93
CA ILE A 33 10.00 -2.42 7.62
C ILE A 33 8.99 -1.27 7.67
N LEU A 34 8.12 -1.24 8.68
CA LEU A 34 7.16 -0.14 8.85
C LEU A 34 7.87 1.21 9.01
N PHE A 35 8.94 1.27 9.81
CA PHE A 35 9.73 2.48 9.95
C PHE A 35 10.38 2.91 8.62
N SER A 36 10.88 1.95 7.84
CA SER A 36 11.43 2.21 6.50
C SER A 36 10.35 2.74 5.54
N VAL A 37 9.12 2.20 5.59
CA VAL A 37 7.98 2.69 4.79
C VAL A 37 7.63 4.14 5.16
N ILE A 38 7.68 4.49 6.45
CA ILE A 38 7.46 5.88 6.89
C ILE A 38 8.54 6.82 6.33
N ILE A 39 9.81 6.41 6.36
CA ILE A 39 10.90 7.21 5.75
C ILE A 39 10.67 7.35 4.24
N ILE A 40 10.33 6.26 3.55
CA ILE A 40 10.04 6.26 2.12
C ILE A 40 8.85 7.18 1.81
N PHE A 41 7.81 7.21 2.65
CA PHE A 41 6.69 8.14 2.49
C PHE A 41 7.16 9.61 2.44
N PHE A 42 7.97 10.05 3.39
CA PHE A 42 8.47 11.45 3.39
C PHE A 42 9.39 11.75 2.21
N ILE A 43 10.27 10.82 1.85
CA ILE A 43 11.14 10.97 0.66
C ILE A 43 10.28 11.04 -0.62
N SER A 44 9.24 10.22 -0.70
CA SER A 44 8.35 10.15 -1.86
C SER A 44 7.54 11.43 -2.06
N LEU A 45 7.12 12.10 -0.99
CA LEU A 45 6.47 13.40 -1.09
C LEU A 45 7.33 14.39 -1.87
N TYR A 46 8.62 14.43 -1.56
CA TYR A 46 9.56 15.32 -2.26
C TYR A 46 9.87 14.85 -3.69
N ALA A 47 10.16 13.55 -3.86
CA ALA A 47 10.53 12.99 -5.16
C ALA A 47 9.38 13.07 -6.18
N VAL A 48 8.16 12.74 -5.76
CA VAL A 48 6.97 12.81 -6.62
C VAL A 48 6.64 14.27 -6.96
N ASP A 49 6.81 15.19 -6.02
CA ASP A 49 6.57 16.62 -6.27
C ASP A 49 7.48 17.16 -7.37
N ILE A 50 8.77 16.79 -7.35
CA ILE A 50 9.71 17.15 -8.42
C ILE A 50 9.28 16.50 -9.73
N PHE A 51 8.92 15.22 -9.72
CA PHE A 51 8.58 14.48 -10.94
C PHE A 51 7.34 15.03 -11.64
N ILE A 52 6.28 15.37 -10.87
CA ILE A 52 5.02 15.86 -11.45
C ILE A 52 5.00 17.37 -11.73
N LYS A 53 6.02 18.12 -11.33
CA LYS A 53 6.05 19.58 -11.39
C LYS A 53 5.79 20.12 -12.78
N ASP A 54 6.42 19.52 -13.79
CA ASP A 54 6.34 19.96 -15.19
C ASP A 54 5.33 19.13 -16.02
N LEU A 55 4.60 18.20 -15.37
CA LEU A 55 3.61 17.40 -16.06
C LEU A 55 2.25 18.09 -16.13
N THR A 56 1.58 17.94 -17.27
CA THR A 56 0.18 18.37 -17.45
C THR A 56 -0.78 17.48 -16.66
N ASN A 57 -0.50 16.19 -16.59
CA ASN A 57 -1.20 15.24 -15.72
C ASN A 57 -0.44 15.12 -14.39
N LYS A 58 -1.07 15.48 -13.29
CA LYS A 58 -0.48 15.43 -11.94
C LYS A 58 -0.63 14.09 -11.25
N ASP A 59 -1.23 13.11 -11.91
CA ASP A 59 -1.34 11.70 -11.48
C ASP A 59 -0.88 10.79 -12.61
N PRO A 60 0.42 10.75 -12.90
CA PRO A 60 0.97 9.92 -13.96
C PRO A 60 1.04 8.46 -13.54
N LYS A 61 0.59 7.56 -14.40
CA LYS A 61 0.61 6.10 -14.19
C LYS A 61 2.02 5.49 -14.04
N GLU A 62 3.05 6.27 -14.23
CA GLU A 62 4.44 5.89 -14.03
C GLU A 62 4.86 5.98 -12.56
N VAL A 63 4.16 6.75 -11.76
CA VAL A 63 4.34 6.77 -10.29
C VAL A 63 3.69 5.50 -9.76
N VAL A 64 4.44 4.71 -9.02
CA VAL A 64 4.02 3.43 -8.40
C VAL A 64 4.49 3.32 -6.95
N ILE A 65 5.09 4.39 -6.42
CA ILE A 65 5.57 4.42 -5.04
C ILE A 65 4.42 4.57 -4.05
N ASP A 66 3.34 5.19 -4.45
CA ASP A 66 2.08 5.32 -3.75
C ASP A 66 1.47 3.95 -3.47
N GLU A 67 1.36 3.09 -4.48
CA GLU A 67 0.89 1.72 -4.30
C GLU A 67 1.83 0.90 -3.40
N PHE A 68 3.14 1.12 -3.50
CA PHE A 68 4.09 0.47 -2.58
C PHE A 68 3.82 0.87 -1.12
N ILE A 69 3.65 2.16 -0.85
CA ILE A 69 3.40 2.68 0.49
C ILE A 69 2.03 2.20 0.99
N GLY A 70 0.98 2.39 0.20
CA GLY A 70 -0.40 2.02 0.57
C GLY A 70 -0.56 0.54 0.84
N GLN A 71 -0.02 -0.34 -0.01
CA GLN A 71 -0.07 -1.79 0.17
C GLN A 71 0.79 -2.27 1.35
N SER A 72 1.88 -1.57 1.68
CA SER A 72 2.75 -1.95 2.81
C SER A 72 2.08 -1.76 4.17
N ILE A 73 1.20 -0.77 4.32
CA ILE A 73 0.54 -0.44 5.58
C ILE A 73 -0.22 -1.64 6.18
N PRO A 74 -1.21 -2.23 5.48
CA PRO A 74 -1.96 -3.35 6.04
C PRO A 74 -1.10 -4.58 6.29
N ILE A 75 -0.13 -4.86 5.43
CA ILE A 75 0.74 -6.03 5.58
C ILE A 75 1.65 -5.87 6.81
N CYS A 76 2.33 -4.73 6.98
CA CYS A 76 3.19 -4.49 8.13
C CYS A 76 2.39 -4.52 9.45
N LEU A 77 1.22 -3.88 9.49
CA LEU A 77 0.37 -3.87 10.68
C LEU A 77 -0.20 -5.26 11.00
N TYR A 78 -0.53 -6.05 9.98
CA TYR A 78 -0.93 -7.44 10.16
C TYR A 78 0.19 -8.28 10.79
N GLU A 79 1.43 -8.15 10.31
CA GLU A 79 2.58 -8.88 10.87
C GLU A 79 2.91 -8.44 12.30
N ILE A 80 2.79 -7.15 12.62
CA ILE A 80 2.99 -6.62 13.98
C ILE A 80 1.91 -7.18 14.95
N ALA A 81 0.66 -7.23 14.51
CA ALA A 81 -0.46 -7.68 15.34
C ALA A 81 -0.49 -9.20 15.56
N HIS A 82 0.10 -9.99 14.66
CA HIS A 82 0.01 -11.44 14.66
C HIS A 82 1.37 -12.10 14.99
N ASN A 83 1.75 -12.07 16.27
CA ASN A 83 2.95 -12.74 16.77
C ASN A 83 2.80 -14.29 16.94
N ILE A 84 1.69 -14.86 16.46
CA ILE A 84 1.42 -16.30 16.60
C ILE A 84 1.90 -17.01 15.33
N PRO A 85 2.67 -18.10 15.45
CA PRO A 85 3.07 -18.91 14.30
C PRO A 85 1.83 -19.40 13.54
N LYS A 86 1.74 -19.07 12.26
CA LYS A 86 0.66 -19.52 11.37
C LYS A 86 1.21 -20.45 10.32
N GLU A 87 0.35 -21.32 9.82
CA GLU A 87 0.67 -22.13 8.64
C GLU A 87 0.86 -21.22 7.42
N THR A 88 1.82 -21.56 6.57
CA THR A 88 2.16 -20.79 5.38
C THR A 88 0.93 -20.54 4.48
N ASP A 89 0.04 -21.52 4.38
CA ASP A 89 -1.20 -21.40 3.60
C ASP A 89 -2.15 -20.33 4.14
N GLN A 90 -2.22 -20.19 5.46
CA GLN A 90 -3.04 -19.14 6.09
C GLN A 90 -2.44 -17.76 5.83
N ILE A 91 -1.13 -17.62 5.95
CA ILE A 91 -0.43 -16.37 5.67
C ILE A 91 -0.65 -15.95 4.22
N LEU A 92 -0.46 -16.84 3.27
CA LEU A 92 -0.66 -16.56 1.84
C LEU A 92 -2.11 -16.13 1.54
N LYS A 93 -3.11 -16.77 2.17
CA LYS A 93 -4.52 -16.38 2.04
C LYS A 93 -4.75 -14.94 2.53
N PHE A 94 -4.21 -14.58 3.70
CA PHE A 94 -4.36 -13.21 4.23
C PHE A 94 -3.64 -12.16 3.36
N TYR A 95 -2.45 -12.46 2.87
CA TYR A 95 -1.72 -11.59 1.94
C TYR A 95 -2.50 -11.37 0.65
N PHE A 96 -3.07 -12.44 0.10
CA PHE A 96 -3.92 -12.34 -1.09
C PHE A 96 -5.19 -11.51 -0.83
N ILE A 97 -5.86 -11.72 0.31
CA ILE A 97 -7.03 -10.93 0.71
C ILE A 97 -6.66 -9.45 0.85
N MET A 98 -5.55 -9.13 1.53
CA MET A 98 -5.08 -7.74 1.68
C MET A 98 -4.78 -7.09 0.34
N PHE A 99 -4.15 -7.82 -0.59
CA PHE A 99 -3.92 -7.35 -1.95
C PHE A 99 -5.22 -7.03 -2.69
N ILE A 100 -6.20 -7.95 -2.68
CA ILE A 100 -7.49 -7.74 -3.36
C ILE A 100 -8.25 -6.56 -2.75
N LEU A 101 -8.35 -6.49 -1.43
CA LEU A 101 -9.04 -5.40 -0.73
C LEU A 101 -8.39 -4.04 -1.05
N PHE A 102 -7.06 -3.97 -0.99
CA PHE A 102 -6.35 -2.74 -1.34
C PHE A 102 -6.69 -2.29 -2.76
N ARG A 103 -6.64 -3.20 -3.74
CA ARG A 103 -6.99 -2.86 -5.13
C ARG A 103 -8.45 -2.44 -5.30
N ILE A 104 -9.38 -3.05 -4.56
CA ILE A 104 -10.79 -2.62 -4.56
C ILE A 104 -10.89 -1.16 -4.10
N PHE A 105 -10.29 -0.80 -2.96
CA PHE A 105 -10.39 0.57 -2.43
C PHE A 105 -9.64 1.61 -3.26
N ASP A 106 -8.50 1.25 -3.81
CA ASP A 106 -7.74 2.12 -4.69
C ASP A 106 -8.48 2.38 -6.03
N ILE A 107 -9.14 1.38 -6.59
CA ILE A 107 -9.89 1.54 -7.85
C ILE A 107 -11.25 2.23 -7.62
N THR A 108 -12.00 1.83 -6.60
CA THR A 108 -13.34 2.36 -6.32
C THR A 108 -13.31 3.74 -5.67
N LYS A 109 -12.19 4.07 -5.04
CA LYS A 109 -11.93 5.36 -4.37
C LYS A 109 -13.10 5.85 -3.51
N PRO A 110 -13.55 5.07 -2.48
CA PRO A 110 -14.59 5.55 -1.57
C PRO A 110 -14.09 6.80 -0.82
N TYR A 111 -15.00 7.61 -0.26
CA TYR A 111 -14.60 8.69 0.62
C TYR A 111 -13.88 8.11 1.87
N PRO A 112 -12.70 8.62 2.33
CA PRO A 112 -12.00 9.83 1.90
C PRO A 112 -10.96 9.63 0.78
N VAL A 113 -10.75 8.43 0.22
CA VAL A 113 -9.79 8.18 -0.88
C VAL A 113 -10.06 9.13 -2.05
N SER A 114 -11.32 9.19 -2.50
CA SER A 114 -11.74 10.10 -3.57
C SER A 114 -11.56 11.59 -3.25
N TYR A 115 -11.58 11.95 -1.97
CA TYR A 115 -11.35 13.34 -1.56
C TYR A 115 -9.91 13.77 -1.83
N TYR A 116 -8.92 12.92 -1.47
CA TYR A 116 -7.51 13.21 -1.74
C TYR A 116 -7.22 13.20 -3.24
N ASP A 117 -7.71 12.20 -3.96
CA ASP A 117 -7.56 12.08 -5.42
C ASP A 117 -8.10 13.32 -6.18
N LYS A 118 -9.24 13.86 -5.76
CA LYS A 118 -9.89 14.99 -6.46
C LYS A 118 -9.37 16.36 -6.07
N ASN A 119 -9.06 16.58 -4.78
CA ASN A 119 -8.79 17.91 -4.25
C ASN A 119 -7.30 18.24 -4.19
N PHE A 120 -6.42 17.24 -4.16
CA PHE A 120 -4.98 17.45 -4.06
C PHE A 120 -4.29 16.93 -5.32
N LYS A 121 -3.99 17.81 -6.26
CA LYS A 121 -3.25 17.51 -7.51
C LYS A 121 -1.74 17.75 -7.35
N ASN A 122 -1.19 17.27 -6.23
CA ASN A 122 0.23 17.33 -5.87
C ASN A 122 0.70 15.97 -5.34
N SER A 123 1.97 15.85 -5.00
CA SER A 123 2.55 14.61 -4.45
C SER A 123 1.79 14.09 -3.22
N PHE A 124 1.32 14.99 -2.36
CA PHE A 124 0.56 14.63 -1.18
C PHE A 124 -0.76 13.92 -1.55
N GLY A 125 -1.52 14.44 -2.51
CA GLY A 125 -2.77 13.82 -2.97
C GLY A 125 -2.53 12.45 -3.59
N VAL A 126 -1.53 12.34 -4.47
CA VAL A 126 -1.16 11.10 -5.17
C VAL A 126 -0.80 9.97 -4.19
N ILE A 127 -0.10 10.29 -3.08
CA ILE A 127 0.32 9.28 -2.10
C ILE A 127 -0.78 9.02 -1.06
N MET A 128 -1.51 10.05 -0.65
CA MET A 128 -2.50 9.94 0.42
C MET A 128 -3.75 9.16 0.03
N ASP A 129 -4.15 9.13 -1.23
CA ASP A 129 -5.27 8.30 -1.64
C ASP A 129 -4.97 6.81 -1.46
N ASP A 130 -3.76 6.35 -1.79
CA ASP A 130 -3.32 4.98 -1.56
C ASP A 130 -3.07 4.67 -0.08
N VAL A 131 -2.55 5.61 0.70
CA VAL A 131 -2.47 5.48 2.16
C VAL A 131 -3.87 5.27 2.76
N CYS A 132 -4.86 6.05 2.34
CA CYS A 132 -6.24 5.88 2.79
C CYS A 132 -6.84 4.54 2.34
N ALA A 133 -6.56 4.08 1.13
CA ALA A 133 -6.96 2.75 0.66
C ALA A 133 -6.35 1.65 1.55
N GLY A 134 -5.07 1.75 1.90
CA GLY A 134 -4.40 0.84 2.84
C GLY A 134 -5.03 0.85 4.24
N LEU A 135 -5.37 2.03 4.76
CA LEU A 135 -6.06 2.16 6.05
C LEU A 135 -7.47 1.54 6.06
N TYR A 136 -8.18 1.55 4.93
CA TYR A 136 -9.45 0.82 4.80
C TYR A 136 -9.24 -0.69 4.95
N VAL A 137 -8.19 -1.24 4.35
CA VAL A 137 -7.85 -2.67 4.52
C VAL A 137 -7.57 -2.97 5.98
N VAL A 138 -6.80 -2.11 6.67
CA VAL A 138 -6.54 -2.26 8.12
C VAL A 138 -7.84 -2.25 8.91
N ALA A 139 -8.75 -1.32 8.64
CA ALA A 139 -10.03 -1.24 9.33
C ALA A 139 -10.86 -2.53 9.16
N ILE A 140 -10.91 -3.11 7.95
CA ILE A 140 -11.57 -4.39 7.70
C ILE A 140 -10.92 -5.53 8.47
N LEU A 141 -9.58 -5.60 8.48
CA LEU A 141 -8.86 -6.63 9.24
C LEU A 141 -9.11 -6.52 10.74
N VAL A 142 -9.13 -5.30 11.29
CA VAL A 142 -9.45 -5.06 12.70
C VAL A 142 -10.88 -5.50 13.02
N LEU A 143 -11.87 -5.13 12.19
CA LEU A 143 -13.24 -5.59 12.36
C LEU A 143 -13.35 -7.11 12.29
N TYR A 144 -12.68 -7.73 11.34
CA TYR A 144 -12.61 -9.19 11.25
C TYR A 144 -12.09 -9.82 12.55
N MET A 145 -11.00 -9.27 13.13
CA MET A 145 -10.41 -9.78 14.38
C MET A 145 -11.32 -9.58 15.61
N ILE A 146 -12.16 -8.54 15.62
CA ILE A 146 -13.08 -8.27 16.73
C ILE A 146 -14.29 -9.22 16.69
N PHE A 147 -14.78 -9.59 15.51
CA PHE A 147 -16.01 -10.35 15.35
C PHE A 147 -15.83 -11.86 15.16
N ILE A 148 -14.60 -12.34 15.08
CA ILE A 148 -14.25 -13.76 14.93
C ILE A 148 -13.26 -14.20 16.00
#